data_ab386211f6faa827e39cf9139917c7b0
#
_entry.id   ab386211f6faa827e39cf9139917c7b0
#
_cell.length_a   1.000
_cell.length_b   1.000
_cell.length_c   1.000
_cell.angle_alpha   90.00
_cell.angle_beta   90.00
_cell.angle_gamma   90.00
#
_symmetry.space_group_name_H-M   'P 1'
#
loop_
_entity.id
_entity.type
_entity.pdbx_description
1 polymer ?
#
loop_
_entity_poly.entity_id
_entity_poly.type
_entity_poly.pdbx_seq_one_letter_code
_entity_poly.pdbx_strand_id
1 'polypeptide(L)'
;MGMRPGRKLDMVKRSFTILWARLPSIGAYLIVLGFIGIPAAAQEQASIMGRTDGGTYYLAAGSPYDRTVVRVRSPHEPGTIVIDTERRFLYLLQQDGTAIRYGVGVGRPGFEWAGIHRITSKAEWPDWHPPAEMRKRQPYLPVMMPGGPNNPLGARALYLGSTLYRIHGTSEPYTIGRAVSSGCIRMRNEDVEDLYSRVDIGTKVVVF
;
A
#
# COMPACT_ATOMS: atom_id res chain seq x y z
N MET A 1 -19.34 31.28 0.52
CA MET A 1 -20.12 30.06 0.72
C MET A 1 -19.16 28.88 0.54
N GLY A 2 -18.52 28.47 1.62
CA GLY A 2 -17.43 27.50 1.61
C GLY A 2 -17.97 26.08 1.54
N MET A 3 -17.57 25.32 0.51
CA MET A 3 -17.87 23.91 0.40
C MET A 3 -17.14 23.15 1.50
N ARG A 4 -17.86 22.42 2.36
CA ARG A 4 -17.27 21.62 3.44
C ARG A 4 -16.29 20.60 2.85
N PRO A 5 -15.06 20.43 3.39
CA PRO A 5 -14.01 19.56 2.81
C PRO A 5 -14.43 18.08 2.68
N GLY A 6 -15.34 17.59 3.50
CA GLY A 6 -15.81 16.19 3.46
C GLY A 6 -16.49 15.75 2.16
N ARG A 7 -17.19 16.65 1.47
CA ARG A 7 -17.98 16.28 0.28
C ARG A 7 -17.13 15.91 -0.95
N LYS A 8 -15.92 16.50 -1.08
CA LYS A 8 -14.98 16.16 -2.18
C LYS A 8 -14.30 14.80 -1.96
N LEU A 9 -14.05 14.44 -0.71
CA LEU A 9 -13.43 13.16 -0.36
C LEU A 9 -14.38 11.98 -0.56
N ASP A 10 -15.67 12.14 -0.20
CA ASP A 10 -16.67 11.09 -0.42
C ASP A 10 -16.87 10.81 -1.92
N MET A 11 -16.72 11.82 -2.76
CA MET A 11 -16.81 11.67 -4.22
C MET A 11 -15.61 10.86 -4.77
N VAL A 12 -14.41 11.05 -4.23
CA VAL A 12 -13.21 10.28 -4.61
C VAL A 12 -13.35 8.80 -4.20
N LYS A 13 -13.82 8.52 -2.98
CA LYS A 13 -14.08 7.15 -2.50
C LYS A 13 -15.10 6.41 -3.37
N ARG A 14 -16.19 7.06 -3.74
CA ARG A 14 -17.28 6.44 -4.51
C ARG A 14 -16.89 6.10 -5.94
N SER A 15 -15.91 6.79 -6.51
CA SER A 15 -15.51 6.59 -7.90
C SER A 15 -14.32 5.65 -8.08
N PHE A 16 -13.64 5.25 -6.99
CA PHE A 16 -12.55 4.28 -7.05
C PHE A 16 -13.08 2.88 -6.76
N THR A 17 -13.15 2.04 -7.80
CA THR A 17 -13.65 0.66 -7.69
C THR A 17 -12.60 -0.32 -8.17
N ILE A 18 -12.34 -1.34 -7.36
CA ILE A 18 -11.50 -2.48 -7.73
C ILE A 18 -12.40 -3.52 -8.38
N LEU A 19 -12.15 -3.83 -9.64
CA LEU A 19 -12.85 -4.89 -10.36
C LEU A 19 -12.11 -6.21 -10.17
N TRP A 20 -12.74 -7.13 -9.47
CA TRP A 20 -12.31 -8.52 -9.43
C TRP A 20 -12.74 -9.20 -10.75
N ALA A 21 -11.86 -9.26 -11.73
CA ALA A 21 -12.12 -10.07 -12.93
C ALA A 21 -11.88 -11.54 -12.58
N ARG A 22 -12.95 -12.32 -12.52
CA ARG A 22 -12.85 -13.79 -12.63
C ARG A 22 -12.39 -14.11 -14.06
N LEU A 23 -11.23 -14.73 -14.22
CA LEU A 23 -10.83 -15.36 -15.47
C LEU A 23 -11.82 -16.50 -15.76
N PRO A 24 -12.30 -16.66 -17.02
CA PRO A 24 -13.12 -17.82 -17.37
C PRO A 24 -12.26 -19.06 -17.31
N SER A 25 -12.65 -20.01 -16.46
CA SER A 25 -12.08 -21.36 -16.45
C SER A 25 -12.47 -22.08 -17.73
N ILE A 26 -11.47 -22.50 -18.50
CA ILE A 26 -11.62 -23.45 -19.60
C ILE A 26 -12.07 -24.79 -19.01
N GLY A 27 -13.17 -25.32 -19.54
CA GLY A 27 -13.86 -26.47 -19.02
C GLY A 27 -13.04 -27.75 -18.98
N ALA A 28 -13.24 -28.53 -17.95
CA ALA A 28 -12.93 -29.94 -17.90
C ALA A 28 -14.10 -30.70 -17.25
N TYR A 29 -14.41 -31.80 -17.86
CA TYR A 29 -15.53 -32.71 -17.70
C TYR A 29 -15.89 -33.15 -16.28
N LEU A 30 -17.19 -33.35 -16.09
CA LEU A 30 -17.88 -33.94 -14.93
C LEU A 30 -17.35 -35.31 -14.52
N ILE A 31 -17.05 -35.47 -13.23
CA ILE A 31 -17.31 -36.71 -12.49
C ILE A 31 -18.12 -36.32 -11.25
N VAL A 32 -19.36 -36.78 -11.20
CA VAL A 32 -20.28 -36.62 -10.06
C VAL A 32 -19.91 -37.65 -9.00
N LEU A 33 -19.41 -37.19 -7.85
CA LEU A 33 -19.49 -37.91 -6.59
C LEU A 33 -19.87 -36.88 -5.52
N GLY A 34 -21.04 -37.16 -4.90
CA GLY A 34 -21.62 -36.27 -3.92
C GLY A 34 -20.74 -36.08 -2.69
N PHE A 35 -20.51 -34.83 -2.32
CA PHE A 35 -19.95 -34.47 -1.03
C PHE A 35 -20.76 -33.33 -0.41
N ILE A 36 -21.06 -33.54 0.87
CA ILE A 36 -21.76 -32.68 1.80
C ILE A 36 -21.11 -31.27 1.82
N GLY A 37 -21.95 -30.25 1.72
CA GLY A 37 -21.53 -28.86 1.57
C GLY A 37 -20.63 -28.34 2.68
N ILE A 38 -19.47 -27.84 2.28
CA ILE A 38 -18.61 -26.94 3.06
C ILE A 38 -18.91 -25.51 2.57
N PRO A 39 -19.14 -24.54 3.45
CA PRO A 39 -19.48 -23.17 3.04
C PRO A 39 -18.36 -22.52 2.25
N ALA A 40 -18.72 -21.83 1.17
CA ALA A 40 -17.83 -21.22 0.16
C ALA A 40 -16.80 -20.18 0.68
N ALA A 41 -16.85 -19.82 1.95
CA ALA A 41 -15.91 -18.89 2.58
C ALA A 41 -14.57 -19.53 3.02
N ALA A 42 -14.45 -20.86 2.96
CA ALA A 42 -13.25 -21.59 3.43
C ALA A 42 -12.32 -22.05 2.28
N GLN A 43 -12.62 -21.73 1.03
CA GLN A 43 -11.90 -22.27 -0.14
C GLN A 43 -10.87 -21.33 -0.79
N GLU A 44 -10.56 -20.18 -0.21
CA GLU A 44 -9.61 -19.23 -0.79
C GLU A 44 -8.17 -19.35 -0.23
N GLN A 45 -7.88 -20.43 0.47
CA GLN A 45 -6.51 -20.79 0.89
C GLN A 45 -6.05 -22.08 0.22
N ALA A 46 -6.03 -22.10 -1.12
CA ALA A 46 -5.39 -23.17 -1.85
C ALA A 46 -3.86 -23.03 -1.73
N SER A 47 -3.28 -23.71 -0.75
CA SER A 47 -1.84 -23.93 -0.67
C SER A 47 -1.40 -24.74 -1.88
N ILE A 48 -0.58 -24.18 -2.77
CA ILE A 48 0.04 -24.91 -3.85
C ILE A 48 1.06 -25.87 -3.24
N MET A 49 0.76 -27.16 -3.20
CA MET A 49 1.70 -28.20 -2.81
C MET A 49 2.61 -28.55 -3.99
N GLY A 50 3.87 -28.21 -3.90
CA GLY A 50 4.92 -28.76 -4.76
C GLY A 50 5.64 -29.89 -4.03
N ARG A 51 5.83 -31.03 -4.67
CA ARG A 51 6.59 -32.18 -4.16
C ARG A 51 7.87 -32.33 -4.96
N THR A 52 9.02 -32.23 -4.30
CA THR A 52 10.30 -32.68 -4.87
C THR A 52 11.02 -33.52 -3.81
N ASP A 53 11.45 -34.71 -4.21
CA ASP A 53 12.39 -35.63 -3.56
C ASP A 53 12.46 -35.58 -2.01
N GLY A 54 11.43 -36.12 -1.35
CA GLY A 54 11.50 -36.48 0.06
C GLY A 54 11.09 -35.38 1.07
N GLY A 55 10.75 -34.15 0.66
CA GLY A 55 10.29 -33.11 1.54
C GLY A 55 8.95 -32.48 1.11
N THR A 56 8.02 -32.29 2.04
CA THR A 56 6.82 -31.50 1.77
C THR A 56 7.16 -30.04 2.05
N TYR A 57 7.20 -29.21 1.03
CA TYR A 57 7.37 -27.77 1.19
C TYR A 57 6.00 -27.10 1.23
N TYR A 58 5.70 -26.43 2.32
CA TYR A 58 4.58 -25.51 2.38
C TYR A 58 5.05 -24.19 1.76
N LEU A 59 4.56 -23.87 0.57
CA LEU A 59 4.66 -22.49 0.09
C LEU A 59 3.74 -21.67 0.99
N ALA A 60 4.31 -20.78 1.76
CA ALA A 60 3.54 -19.83 2.55
C ALA A 60 2.62 -19.07 1.58
N ALA A 61 1.32 -19.05 1.83
CA ALA A 61 0.40 -18.18 1.12
C ALA A 61 0.96 -16.76 1.19
N GLY A 62 1.05 -16.07 0.05
CA GLY A 62 1.55 -14.69 0.00
C GLY A 62 0.73 -13.80 0.95
N SER A 63 1.33 -12.74 1.42
CA SER A 63 0.63 -11.75 2.25
C SER A 63 -0.49 -11.09 1.43
N PRO A 64 -1.68 -10.82 2.00
CA PRO A 64 -2.72 -10.05 1.33
C PRO A 64 -2.23 -8.65 0.91
N TYR A 65 -1.13 -8.20 1.50
CA TYR A 65 -0.46 -6.93 1.21
C TYR A 65 0.68 -7.04 0.19
N ASP A 66 0.83 -8.18 -0.47
CA ASP A 66 1.83 -8.33 -1.53
C ASP A 66 1.47 -7.47 -2.75
N ARG A 67 2.53 -6.97 -3.40
CA ARG A 67 2.38 -6.20 -4.63
C ARG A 67 1.71 -7.04 -5.70
N THR A 68 0.68 -6.47 -6.33
CA THR A 68 -0.06 -7.14 -7.41
C THR A 68 -0.70 -6.14 -8.37
N VAL A 69 -0.99 -6.58 -9.60
CA VAL A 69 -1.74 -5.79 -10.58
C VAL A 69 -3.23 -6.09 -10.43
N VAL A 70 -4.03 -5.04 -10.35
CA VAL A 70 -5.50 -5.13 -10.18
C VAL A 70 -6.20 -4.28 -11.24
N ARG A 71 -7.41 -4.67 -11.64
CA ARG A 71 -8.27 -3.82 -12.47
C ARG A 71 -8.96 -2.78 -11.59
N VAL A 72 -8.95 -1.52 -12.06
CA VAL A 72 -9.57 -0.41 -11.33
C VAL A 72 -10.42 0.45 -12.26
N ARG A 73 -11.44 1.09 -11.67
CA ARG A 73 -12.11 2.26 -12.27
C ARG A 73 -11.78 3.46 -11.41
N SER A 74 -11.22 4.49 -12.01
CA SER A 74 -10.81 5.69 -11.30
C SER A 74 -11.15 6.94 -12.13
N PRO A 75 -11.58 8.04 -11.52
CA PRO A 75 -11.73 9.33 -12.20
C PRO A 75 -10.38 10.05 -12.38
N HIS A 76 -9.29 9.48 -11.88
CA HIS A 76 -7.96 10.06 -11.94
C HIS A 76 -7.18 9.50 -13.13
N GLU A 77 -6.31 10.31 -13.68
CA GLU A 77 -5.47 9.98 -14.84
C GLU A 77 -4.42 8.91 -14.48
N PRO A 78 -4.00 8.10 -15.45
CA PRO A 78 -2.83 7.22 -15.30
C PRO A 78 -1.60 7.98 -14.79
N GLY A 79 -0.75 7.30 -14.04
CA GLY A 79 0.38 7.90 -13.32
C GLY A 79 0.01 8.52 -11.97
N THR A 80 -1.29 8.68 -11.65
CA THR A 80 -1.72 9.15 -10.32
C THR A 80 -1.53 8.04 -9.29
N ILE A 81 -1.02 8.41 -8.12
CA ILE A 81 -1.03 7.57 -6.92
C ILE A 81 -2.34 7.80 -6.16
N VAL A 82 -3.05 6.72 -5.85
CA VAL A 82 -4.28 6.74 -5.04
C VAL A 82 -4.04 5.92 -3.78
N ILE A 83 -4.26 6.49 -2.60
CA ILE A 83 -4.04 5.83 -1.30
C ILE A 83 -5.37 5.71 -0.58
N ASP A 84 -5.80 4.46 -0.38
CA ASP A 84 -6.95 4.08 0.45
C ASP A 84 -6.42 3.73 1.84
N THR A 85 -6.56 4.67 2.77
CA THR A 85 -6.04 4.51 4.13
C THR A 85 -6.85 3.52 4.95
N GLU A 86 -8.13 3.36 4.67
CA GLU A 86 -9.02 2.42 5.34
C GLU A 86 -8.65 0.98 5.00
N ARG A 87 -8.43 0.69 3.69
CA ARG A 87 -8.03 -0.64 3.21
C ARG A 87 -6.53 -0.88 3.31
N ARG A 88 -5.73 0.17 3.55
CA ARG A 88 -4.26 0.12 3.68
C ARG A 88 -3.57 -0.35 2.41
N PHE A 89 -4.00 0.23 1.28
CA PHE A 89 -3.40 0.02 -0.02
C PHE A 89 -3.06 1.34 -0.72
N LEU A 90 -1.97 1.30 -1.47
CA LEU A 90 -1.59 2.32 -2.44
C LEU A 90 -1.73 1.73 -3.84
N TYR A 91 -2.27 2.52 -4.76
CA TYR A 91 -2.50 2.17 -6.16
C TYR A 91 -1.77 3.15 -7.06
N LEU A 92 -0.86 2.67 -7.90
CA LEU A 92 -0.31 3.44 -9.02
C LEU A 92 -1.13 3.13 -10.28
N LEU A 93 -1.91 4.10 -10.74
CA LEU A 93 -2.81 3.94 -11.88
C LEU A 93 -2.03 3.77 -13.18
N GLN A 94 -2.44 2.79 -14.02
CA GLN A 94 -1.85 2.47 -15.31
C GLN A 94 -2.78 2.92 -16.45
N GLN A 95 -2.25 3.00 -17.68
CA GLN A 95 -3.01 3.44 -18.86
C GLN A 95 -4.09 2.45 -19.31
N ASP A 96 -3.94 1.18 -19.00
CA ASP A 96 -4.80 0.07 -19.46
C ASP A 96 -6.01 -0.20 -18.54
N GLY A 97 -6.33 0.71 -17.63
CA GLY A 97 -7.40 0.54 -16.65
C GLY A 97 -7.03 -0.44 -15.52
N THR A 98 -5.74 -0.68 -15.35
CA THR A 98 -5.20 -1.41 -14.21
C THR A 98 -4.50 -0.46 -13.22
N ALA A 99 -4.08 -0.99 -12.10
CA ALA A 99 -3.18 -0.33 -11.16
C ALA A 99 -2.21 -1.35 -10.56
N ILE A 100 -1.00 -0.91 -10.26
CA ILE A 100 -0.12 -1.66 -9.37
C ILE A 100 -0.57 -1.34 -7.95
N ARG A 101 -0.99 -2.35 -7.21
CA ARG A 101 -1.42 -2.25 -5.82
C ARG A 101 -0.28 -2.66 -4.90
N TYR A 102 0.01 -1.83 -3.91
CA TYR A 102 0.99 -2.07 -2.85
C TYR A 102 0.30 -2.04 -1.49
N GLY A 103 0.67 -2.95 -0.60
CA GLY A 103 0.28 -2.87 0.81
C GLY A 103 1.00 -1.73 1.52
N VAL A 104 0.29 -1.00 2.38
CA VAL A 104 0.88 0.12 3.12
C VAL A 104 0.54 0.08 4.61
N GLY A 105 1.44 0.65 5.43
CA GLY A 105 1.13 1.07 6.79
C GLY A 105 0.70 2.53 6.78
N VAL A 106 -0.27 2.90 7.63
CA VAL A 106 -0.89 4.23 7.63
C VAL A 106 -0.87 4.88 9.03
N GLY A 107 -1.34 6.12 9.13
CA GLY A 107 -1.49 6.83 10.38
C GLY A 107 -2.36 6.06 11.39
N ARG A 108 -1.90 6.01 12.65
CA ARG A 108 -2.73 5.49 13.76
C ARG A 108 -3.89 6.45 14.06
N PRO A 109 -4.92 6.02 14.81
CA PRO A 109 -6.04 6.87 15.20
C PRO A 109 -5.59 8.25 15.72
N GLY A 110 -6.18 9.32 15.17
CA GLY A 110 -5.82 10.72 15.42
C GLY A 110 -4.67 11.28 14.59
N PHE A 111 -4.11 10.47 13.69
CA PHE A 111 -3.09 10.88 12.70
C PHE A 111 -3.51 10.53 11.26
N GLU A 112 -4.82 10.32 11.07
CA GLU A 112 -5.39 10.16 9.73
C GLU A 112 -5.43 11.53 9.03
N TRP A 113 -5.24 11.49 7.73
CA TRP A 113 -5.36 12.65 6.88
C TRP A 113 -5.81 12.25 5.48
N ALA A 114 -6.34 13.21 4.78
CA ALA A 114 -6.81 13.02 3.43
C ALA A 114 -6.55 14.28 2.61
N GLY A 115 -6.47 14.15 1.29
CA GLY A 115 -6.26 15.29 0.42
C GLY A 115 -5.60 14.94 -0.90
N ILE A 116 -5.30 15.98 -1.67
CA ILE A 116 -4.60 15.87 -2.94
C ILE A 116 -3.28 16.62 -2.82
N HIS A 117 -2.20 15.92 -3.06
CA HIS A 117 -0.84 16.41 -2.99
C HIS A 117 -0.08 16.10 -4.28
N ARG A 118 1.17 16.56 -4.34
CA ARG A 118 2.13 16.16 -5.37
C ARG A 118 3.43 15.76 -4.71
N ILE A 119 4.18 14.86 -5.34
CA ILE A 119 5.55 14.57 -4.95
C ILE A 119 6.40 15.82 -5.24
N THR A 120 7.06 16.36 -4.23
CA THR A 120 7.89 17.57 -4.35
C THR A 120 9.38 17.28 -4.29
N SER A 121 9.76 16.16 -3.66
CA SER A 121 11.14 15.67 -3.71
C SER A 121 11.18 14.16 -3.49
N LYS A 122 12.30 13.57 -3.88
CA LYS A 122 12.60 12.14 -3.80
C LYS A 122 13.98 11.98 -3.16
N ALA A 123 14.16 11.00 -2.28
CA ALA A 123 15.44 10.70 -1.66
C ALA A 123 15.68 9.20 -1.54
N GLU A 124 16.92 8.80 -1.74
CA GLU A 124 17.42 7.45 -1.51
C GLU A 124 18.11 7.39 -0.16
N TRP A 125 17.80 6.38 0.64
CA TRP A 125 18.32 6.19 1.99
C TRP A 125 18.39 7.49 2.79
N PRO A 126 17.23 8.20 2.96
CA PRO A 126 17.22 9.53 3.56
C PRO A 126 17.59 9.49 5.05
N ASP A 127 18.24 10.53 5.52
CA ASP A 127 18.40 10.75 6.96
C ASP A 127 17.05 11.00 7.62
N TRP A 128 16.85 10.44 8.78
CA TRP A 128 15.64 10.62 9.56
C TRP A 128 15.87 11.64 10.69
N HIS A 129 15.08 12.69 10.66
CA HIS A 129 15.00 13.67 11.73
C HIS A 129 13.65 13.51 12.43
N PRO A 130 13.62 12.94 13.66
CA PRO A 130 12.36 12.83 14.40
C PRO A 130 11.72 14.20 14.60
N PRO A 131 10.41 14.36 14.32
CA PRO A 131 9.69 15.59 14.60
C PRO A 131 9.83 16.02 16.05
N ALA A 132 9.89 17.34 16.32
CA ALA A 132 10.07 17.87 17.67
C ALA A 132 9.02 17.33 18.66
N GLU A 133 7.76 17.22 18.23
CA GLU A 133 6.69 16.65 19.04
C GLU A 133 6.88 15.16 19.34
N MET A 134 7.51 14.41 18.44
CA MET A 134 7.86 13.01 18.69
C MET A 134 8.97 12.92 19.74
N ARG A 135 10.01 13.75 19.65
CA ARG A 135 11.10 13.80 20.65
C ARG A 135 10.62 14.25 22.04
N LYS A 136 9.62 15.13 22.11
CA LYS A 136 8.98 15.48 23.40
C LYS A 136 8.32 14.27 24.07
N ARG A 137 7.66 13.42 23.29
CA ARG A 137 7.02 12.19 23.80
C ARG A 137 7.99 11.05 24.04
N GLN A 138 9.11 11.05 23.35
CA GLN A 138 10.14 10.01 23.37
C GLN A 138 11.53 10.67 23.44
N PRO A 139 11.95 11.15 24.61
CA PRO A 139 13.21 11.93 24.76
C PRO A 139 14.48 11.16 24.43
N TYR A 140 14.42 9.81 24.41
CA TYR A 140 15.52 8.93 24.05
C TYR A 140 15.82 8.86 22.53
N LEU A 141 14.93 9.42 21.69
CA LEU A 141 15.17 9.45 20.25
C LEU A 141 16.35 10.36 19.91
N PRO A 142 17.21 9.94 18.96
CA PRO A 142 18.31 10.78 18.51
C PRO A 142 17.80 12.04 17.80
N VAL A 143 18.64 13.05 17.72
CA VAL A 143 18.34 14.28 16.95
C VAL A 143 18.24 13.94 15.46
N MET A 144 19.08 13.01 14.99
CA MET A 144 19.12 12.53 13.61
C MET A 144 19.60 11.07 13.60
N MET A 145 19.09 10.30 12.66
CA MET A 145 19.55 8.96 12.33
C MET A 145 19.94 8.94 10.85
N PRO A 146 21.20 8.57 10.52
CA PRO A 146 21.65 8.51 9.12
C PRO A 146 20.87 7.46 8.33
N GLY A 147 20.80 7.65 7.01
CA GLY A 147 20.20 6.68 6.10
C GLY A 147 20.85 5.31 6.22
N GLY A 148 20.03 4.24 6.08
CA GLY A 148 20.51 2.86 6.18
C GLY A 148 19.43 1.88 6.59
N PRO A 149 19.75 0.57 6.65
CA PRO A 149 18.77 -0.50 6.89
C PRO A 149 17.97 -0.37 8.19
N ASN A 150 18.55 0.22 9.22
CA ASN A 150 17.93 0.43 10.53
C ASN A 150 17.15 1.75 10.63
N ASN A 151 17.23 2.59 9.58
CA ASN A 151 16.53 3.87 9.57
C ASN A 151 15.03 3.66 9.34
N PRO A 152 14.14 4.26 10.14
CA PRO A 152 12.69 4.07 10.01
C PRO A 152 12.08 4.57 8.68
N LEU A 153 12.81 5.39 7.89
CA LEU A 153 12.37 5.80 6.56
C LEU A 153 12.70 4.76 5.47
N GLY A 154 13.53 3.76 5.78
CA GLY A 154 13.90 2.71 4.84
C GLY A 154 14.65 3.20 3.61
N ALA A 155 14.53 2.44 2.52
CA ALA A 155 15.36 2.61 1.32
C ALA A 155 15.07 3.88 0.51
N ARG A 156 13.82 4.36 0.49
CA ARG A 156 13.37 5.50 -0.33
C ARG A 156 12.32 6.33 0.41
N ALA A 157 12.28 7.65 0.09
CA ALA A 157 11.21 8.54 0.51
C ALA A 157 10.74 9.44 -0.62
N LEU A 158 9.42 9.61 -0.71
CA LEU A 158 8.70 10.51 -1.61
C LEU A 158 7.99 11.56 -0.75
N TYR A 159 8.40 12.80 -0.81
CA TYR A 159 7.87 13.88 0.02
C TYR A 159 6.64 14.52 -0.61
N LEU A 160 5.61 14.84 0.18
CA LEU A 160 4.30 15.27 -0.30
C LEU A 160 4.04 16.76 -0.02
N GLY A 161 4.19 17.58 -1.04
CA GLY A 161 3.95 19.02 -0.96
C GLY A 161 4.82 19.70 0.10
N SER A 162 4.26 20.71 0.76
CA SER A 162 4.86 21.42 1.91
C SER A 162 4.52 20.77 3.25
N THR A 163 3.97 19.54 3.25
CA THR A 163 3.58 18.82 4.45
C THR A 163 4.75 18.07 5.09
N LEU A 164 4.53 17.56 6.31
CA LEU A 164 5.46 16.63 6.95
C LEU A 164 5.24 15.17 6.49
N TYR A 165 4.23 14.92 5.63
CA TYR A 165 3.88 13.58 5.18
C TYR A 165 4.76 13.11 4.02
N ARG A 166 5.00 11.83 4.00
CA ARG A 166 5.78 11.17 2.96
C ARG A 166 5.31 9.73 2.75
N ILE A 167 5.58 9.21 1.56
CA ILE A 167 5.53 7.78 1.27
C ILE A 167 6.97 7.30 1.40
N HIS A 168 7.24 6.28 2.21
CA HIS A 168 8.62 5.85 2.48
C HIS A 168 8.71 4.36 2.78
N GLY A 169 9.91 3.80 2.71
CA GLY A 169 10.22 2.45 3.13
C GLY A 169 10.09 2.24 4.64
N THR A 170 10.58 1.13 5.14
CA THR A 170 10.59 0.89 6.59
C THR A 170 11.64 -0.15 6.97
N SER A 171 12.21 0.00 8.16
CA SER A 171 12.96 -1.06 8.87
C SER A 171 12.04 -2.07 9.56
N GLU A 172 10.71 -1.84 9.56
CA GLU A 172 9.70 -2.64 10.26
C GLU A 172 8.63 -3.18 9.29
N PRO A 173 8.97 -4.09 8.34
CA PRO A 173 8.05 -4.56 7.30
C PRO A 173 6.78 -5.25 7.83
N TYR A 174 6.81 -5.79 9.05
CA TYR A 174 5.65 -6.37 9.73
C TYR A 174 4.56 -5.34 10.09
N THR A 175 4.84 -4.04 9.94
CA THR A 175 3.87 -2.95 10.17
C THR A 175 3.02 -2.63 8.93
N ILE A 176 3.32 -3.25 7.78
CA ILE A 176 2.49 -3.11 6.59
C ILE A 176 1.13 -3.77 6.84
N GLY A 177 0.07 -3.09 6.42
CA GLY A 177 -1.30 -3.47 6.74
C GLY A 177 -1.77 -2.99 8.11
N ARG A 178 -0.99 -2.17 8.83
CA ARG A 178 -1.35 -1.66 10.16
C ARG A 178 -1.45 -0.12 10.18
N ALA A 179 -2.22 0.40 11.12
CA ALA A 179 -2.36 1.82 11.40
C ALA A 179 -1.47 2.18 12.62
N VAL A 180 -0.19 2.47 12.37
CA VAL A 180 0.82 2.65 13.45
C VAL A 180 1.68 3.90 13.30
N SER A 181 1.66 4.55 12.13
CA SER A 181 2.52 5.72 11.87
C SER A 181 1.97 7.02 12.50
N SER A 182 2.75 8.07 12.43
CA SER A 182 2.30 9.44 12.77
C SER A 182 1.84 10.20 11.52
N GLY A 183 1.15 9.51 10.60
CA GLY A 183 0.55 10.06 9.38
C GLY A 183 1.31 9.71 8.09
N CYS A 184 2.59 9.35 8.12
CA CYS A 184 3.32 8.92 6.93
C CYS A 184 2.80 7.57 6.42
N ILE A 185 2.94 7.34 5.11
CA ILE A 185 2.57 6.11 4.44
C ILE A 185 3.81 5.23 4.35
N ARG A 186 3.80 4.09 5.06
CA ARG A 186 4.90 3.13 5.08
C ARG A 186 4.73 2.08 3.99
N MET A 187 5.81 1.69 3.34
CA MET A 187 5.87 0.60 2.37
C MET A 187 7.00 -0.36 2.74
N ARG A 188 6.96 -1.60 2.25
CA ARG A 188 8.17 -2.45 2.25
C ARG A 188 9.25 -1.77 1.42
N ASN A 189 10.53 -2.05 1.70
CA ASN A 189 11.62 -1.41 0.97
C ASN A 189 11.59 -1.77 -0.52
N GLU A 190 11.38 -3.03 -0.88
CA GLU A 190 11.24 -3.48 -2.25
C GLU A 190 10.07 -2.85 -3.00
N ASP A 191 8.99 -2.52 -2.30
CA ASP A 191 7.80 -1.88 -2.89
C ASP A 191 8.00 -0.38 -3.10
N VAL A 192 8.64 0.31 -2.15
CA VAL A 192 8.92 1.74 -2.32
C VAL A 192 10.02 1.98 -3.36
N GLU A 193 10.97 1.06 -3.51
CA GLU A 193 11.98 1.11 -4.59
C GLU A 193 11.34 0.96 -5.96
N ASP A 194 10.41 0.01 -6.11
CA ASP A 194 9.64 -0.17 -7.34
C ASP A 194 8.77 1.08 -7.64
N LEU A 195 8.02 1.60 -6.65
CA LEU A 195 7.23 2.82 -6.82
C LEU A 195 8.13 4.02 -7.17
N TYR A 196 9.25 4.17 -6.48
CA TYR A 196 10.21 5.27 -6.69
C TYR A 196 10.73 5.31 -8.12
N SER A 197 11.00 4.15 -8.73
CA SER A 197 11.48 4.06 -10.11
C SER A 197 10.42 4.42 -11.15
N ARG A 198 9.12 4.38 -10.79
CA ARG A 198 7.99 4.58 -11.71
C ARG A 198 7.36 5.97 -11.66
N VAL A 199 7.71 6.78 -10.67
CA VAL A 199 7.07 8.09 -10.46
C VAL A 199 8.07 9.22 -10.40
N ASP A 200 7.64 10.43 -10.81
CA ASP A 200 8.47 11.61 -10.87
C ASP A 200 8.02 12.68 -9.87
N ILE A 201 8.90 13.68 -9.66
CA ILE A 201 8.51 14.92 -8.99
C ILE A 201 7.36 15.54 -9.80
N GLY A 202 6.31 15.98 -9.10
CA GLY A 202 5.08 16.47 -9.72
C GLY A 202 3.98 15.42 -9.79
N THR A 203 4.28 14.12 -9.64
CA THR A 203 3.26 13.06 -9.60
C THR A 203 2.16 13.39 -8.59
N LYS A 204 0.90 13.28 -9.04
CA LYS A 204 -0.29 13.53 -8.22
C LYS A 204 -0.51 12.38 -7.24
N VAL A 205 -0.81 12.74 -6.00
CA VAL A 205 -1.12 11.79 -4.91
C VAL A 205 -2.46 12.16 -4.30
N VAL A 206 -3.39 11.23 -4.31
CA VAL A 206 -4.74 11.37 -3.74
C VAL A 206 -4.85 10.42 -2.55
N VAL A 207 -5.23 10.96 -1.39
CA VAL A 207 -5.34 10.21 -0.13
C VAL A 207 -6.76 10.35 0.43
N PHE A 208 -7.39 9.25 0.83
CA PHE A 208 -8.72 9.20 1.45
C PHE A 208 -8.85 8.02 2.42
#